data_fd1ad754a4c8418ba171d3310c7114f8
#
_entry.id   fd1ad754a4c8418ba171d3310c7114f8
#
_cell.length_a   1.000
_cell.length_b   1.000
_cell.length_c   1.000
_cell.angle_alpha   90.00
_cell.angle_beta   90.00
_cell.angle_gamma   90.00
#
_symmetry.space_group_name_H-M   'P 1'
#
loop_
_entity.id
_entity.type
_entity.pdbx_description
1 polymer ?
#
loop_
_entity_poly.entity_id
_entity_poly.type
_entity_poly.pdbx_seq_one_letter_code
_entity_poly.pdbx_strand_id
1 'polypeptide(L)'
;MPKVLVVGSSVGGSIAADTLRDLGIETILLERDLNYVKPCGGAVPPRAFSDWNIPHDLIDRKVTIAVVHSPRHHSEFPVRSSHPNPETDFIAMVRRERFDRYLRERAVSKGAELIEGKLEHVDFGPRGIKAIYEDKRNKTHVIEADAVIGADGAYSTVAKSLGLVRLPMAVAYQERIRLPERAMAYWEQRAALYLGDDVSPDLYAWVFPKCDHVAAGIGAGAGKTKAARQLLANLKHKLRDQLGEGLSVKFEAHHLPMHPRKHLSYDRAALVGDAAGLVQQTSGEGIYWAMKSGEMAARAIAKHLDAPTAANLRRDYDAPWWRAYRSTYLFLQFLQRISYNSDLQREIFAAMCDDPDVQRLTFDSYLNKRIVPVPWLVQLGITKHWLETALREWQQLRRKQVVHSPA
;
A
#
# COMPACT_ATOMS: atom_id res chain seq x y z
N MET A 1 23.59 3.75 26.37
CA MET A 1 22.34 2.94 26.21
C MET A 1 22.31 2.44 24.78
N PRO A 2 21.72 1.26 24.52
CA PRO A 2 21.58 0.77 23.15
C PRO A 2 20.72 1.73 22.31
N LYS A 3 21.19 1.98 21.08
CA LYS A 3 20.65 2.98 20.17
C LYS A 3 20.26 2.36 18.82
N VAL A 4 19.08 2.68 18.31
CA VAL A 4 18.61 2.23 17.01
C VAL A 4 18.34 3.43 16.09
N LEU A 5 18.87 3.38 14.87
CA LEU A 5 18.55 4.32 13.81
C LEU A 5 17.36 3.81 12.99
N VAL A 6 16.34 4.64 12.82
CA VAL A 6 15.23 4.40 11.89
C VAL A 6 15.36 5.41 10.74
N VAL A 7 15.45 4.92 9.50
CA VAL A 7 15.59 5.78 8.32
C VAL A 7 14.27 5.85 7.57
N GLY A 8 13.71 7.06 7.47
CA GLY A 8 12.39 7.34 6.91
C GLY A 8 11.29 7.44 7.97
N SER A 9 10.59 8.58 8.00
CA SER A 9 9.55 8.90 8.99
C SER A 9 8.12 8.80 8.48
N SER A 10 7.91 8.06 7.39
CA SER A 10 6.56 7.70 6.95
C SER A 10 5.97 6.62 7.88
N VAL A 11 4.79 6.11 7.58
CA VAL A 11 4.01 5.24 8.48
C VAL A 11 4.81 4.07 9.08
N GLY A 12 5.66 3.40 8.28
CA GLY A 12 6.45 2.25 8.77
C GLY A 12 7.55 2.64 9.74
N GLY A 13 8.31 3.69 9.42
CA GLY A 13 9.39 4.17 10.29
C GLY A 13 8.87 4.85 11.55
N SER A 14 7.78 5.62 11.44
CA SER A 14 7.14 6.23 12.60
C SER A 14 6.63 5.18 13.60
N ILE A 15 5.97 4.11 13.13
CA ILE A 15 5.54 3.00 13.98
C ILE A 15 6.74 2.22 14.55
N ALA A 16 7.80 2.03 13.77
CA ALA A 16 9.02 1.39 14.28
C ALA A 16 9.65 2.22 15.41
N ALA A 17 9.80 3.53 15.22
CA ALA A 17 10.34 4.44 16.23
C ALA A 17 9.45 4.51 17.48
N ASP A 18 8.13 4.62 17.30
CA ASP A 18 7.12 4.59 18.36
C ASP A 18 7.25 3.31 19.21
N THR A 19 7.34 2.14 18.56
CA THR A 19 7.50 0.84 19.22
C THR A 19 8.83 0.73 19.97
N LEU A 20 9.94 1.20 19.38
CA LEU A 20 11.25 1.20 20.04
C LEU A 20 11.23 2.06 21.31
N ARG A 21 10.57 3.23 21.25
CA ARG A 21 10.45 4.12 22.43
C ARG A 21 9.59 3.49 23.52
N ASP A 22 8.49 2.80 23.18
CA ASP A 22 7.70 2.04 24.16
C ASP A 22 8.50 0.93 24.85
N LEU A 23 9.52 0.39 24.16
CA LEU A 23 10.44 -0.61 24.69
C LEU A 23 11.66 0.00 25.43
N GLY A 24 11.71 1.32 25.60
CA GLY A 24 12.79 2.03 26.30
C GLY A 24 14.10 2.15 25.53
N ILE A 25 14.08 1.92 24.20
CA ILE A 25 15.29 1.96 23.35
C ILE A 25 15.55 3.40 22.88
N GLU A 26 16.78 3.87 22.99
CA GLU A 26 17.21 5.15 22.39
C GLU A 26 17.03 5.08 20.87
N THR A 27 16.27 6.03 20.30
CA THR A 27 15.85 5.96 18.90
C THR A 27 16.09 7.27 18.19
N ILE A 28 16.83 7.21 17.07
CA ILE A 28 16.97 8.33 16.13
C ILE A 28 16.08 8.03 14.92
N LEU A 29 15.26 9.00 14.54
CA LEU A 29 14.40 8.96 13.35
C LEU A 29 14.97 9.96 12.33
N LEU A 30 15.63 9.45 11.28
CA LEU A 30 16.24 10.24 10.21
C LEU A 30 15.27 10.36 9.04
N GLU A 31 14.88 11.58 8.67
CA GLU A 31 14.01 11.87 7.53
C GLU A 31 14.64 12.87 6.58
N ARG A 32 14.65 12.57 5.29
CA ARG A 32 15.28 13.45 4.29
C ARG A 32 14.55 14.76 4.06
N ASP A 33 13.22 14.76 4.21
CA ASP A 33 12.37 15.93 3.97
C ASP A 33 11.08 15.80 4.80
N LEU A 34 10.99 16.59 5.85
CA LEU A 34 9.85 16.60 6.79
C LEU A 34 8.55 17.12 6.14
N ASN A 35 8.65 17.83 5.02
CA ASN A 35 7.52 18.35 4.25
C ASN A 35 7.08 17.41 3.12
N TYR A 36 7.84 16.34 2.85
CA TYR A 36 7.45 15.39 1.83
C TYR A 36 6.18 14.64 2.20
N VAL A 37 5.18 14.73 1.32
CA VAL A 37 3.94 13.97 1.44
C VAL A 37 3.98 12.83 0.41
N LYS A 38 4.01 11.60 0.89
CA LYS A 38 4.04 10.43 0.02
C LYS A 38 2.75 10.34 -0.79
N PRO A 39 2.82 10.37 -2.15
CA PRO A 39 1.66 10.16 -3.02
C PRO A 39 0.96 8.85 -2.71
N CYS A 40 -0.35 8.90 -2.49
CA CYS A 40 -1.11 7.72 -2.11
C CYS A 40 -2.62 7.98 -2.24
N GLY A 41 -3.36 6.96 -2.70
CA GLY A 41 -4.82 6.96 -2.63
C GLY A 41 -5.36 7.05 -1.20
N GLY A 42 -4.57 6.71 -0.19
CA GLY A 42 -4.88 6.92 1.22
C GLY A 42 -5.99 6.03 1.78
N ALA A 43 -6.25 4.89 1.16
CA ALA A 43 -7.15 3.87 1.70
C ALA A 43 -6.44 3.08 2.81
N VAL A 44 -7.03 3.05 4.00
CA VAL A 44 -6.48 2.39 5.20
C VAL A 44 -7.55 1.48 5.79
N PRO A 45 -7.24 0.22 6.16
CA PRO A 45 -8.22 -0.62 6.83
C PRO A 45 -8.53 -0.06 8.23
N PRO A 46 -9.79 -0.12 8.69
CA PRO A 46 -10.17 0.31 10.04
C PRO A 46 -9.33 -0.33 11.13
N ARG A 47 -8.93 -1.57 10.92
CA ARG A 47 -8.03 -2.31 11.83
C ARG A 47 -6.74 -1.56 12.16
N ALA A 48 -6.20 -0.74 11.25
CA ALA A 48 -5.00 0.05 11.53
C ALA A 48 -5.22 1.04 12.67
N PHE A 49 -6.43 1.57 12.82
CA PHE A 49 -6.76 2.51 13.88
C PHE A 49 -6.81 1.81 15.25
N SER A 50 -7.37 0.61 15.32
CA SER A 50 -7.41 -0.18 16.56
C SER A 50 -6.06 -0.81 16.92
N ASP A 51 -5.32 -1.40 15.95
CA ASP A 51 -4.06 -2.07 16.20
C ASP A 51 -2.98 -1.12 16.78
N TRP A 52 -3.01 0.17 16.42
CA TRP A 52 -2.04 1.17 16.88
C TRP A 52 -2.68 2.35 17.64
N ASN A 53 -3.92 2.21 18.11
CA ASN A 53 -4.63 3.24 18.86
C ASN A 53 -4.54 4.63 18.21
N ILE A 54 -4.92 4.70 16.92
CA ILE A 54 -4.89 5.93 16.12
C ILE A 54 -6.24 6.64 16.23
N PRO A 55 -6.28 7.95 16.48
CA PRO A 55 -7.52 8.71 16.55
C PRO A 55 -8.33 8.68 15.25
N HIS A 56 -9.63 8.50 15.37
CA HIS A 56 -10.55 8.44 14.21
C HIS A 56 -10.78 9.79 13.53
N ASP A 57 -10.43 10.92 14.16
CA ASP A 57 -10.48 12.26 13.56
C ASP A 57 -9.47 12.46 12.41
N LEU A 58 -8.53 11.52 12.26
CA LEU A 58 -7.63 11.46 11.10
C LEU A 58 -8.31 10.86 9.85
N ILE A 59 -9.51 10.29 9.98
CA ILE A 59 -10.29 9.76 8.86
C ILE A 59 -10.99 10.94 8.17
N ASP A 60 -10.65 11.20 6.91
CA ASP A 60 -11.34 12.23 6.10
C ASP A 60 -12.69 11.75 5.62
N ARG A 61 -12.82 10.47 5.20
CA ARG A 61 -14.07 9.83 4.74
C ARG A 61 -14.12 8.37 5.15
N LYS A 62 -15.30 7.88 5.50
CA LYS A 62 -15.61 6.47 5.68
C LYS A 62 -16.31 5.99 4.41
N VAL A 63 -15.61 5.26 3.58
CA VAL A 63 -16.17 4.67 2.35
C VAL A 63 -16.92 3.40 2.70
N THR A 64 -18.19 3.36 2.39
CA THR A 64 -19.10 2.23 2.64
C THR A 64 -19.61 1.56 1.37
N ILE A 65 -19.26 2.10 0.21
CA ILE A 65 -19.65 1.61 -1.11
C ILE A 65 -18.39 1.41 -1.96
N ALA A 66 -18.18 0.20 -2.43
CA ALA A 66 -17.16 -0.12 -3.42
C ALA A 66 -17.78 -0.15 -4.81
N VAL A 67 -17.08 0.42 -5.78
CA VAL A 67 -17.51 0.46 -7.18
C VAL A 67 -16.42 -0.12 -8.05
N VAL A 68 -16.76 -1.04 -8.95
CA VAL A 68 -15.82 -1.62 -9.91
C VAL A 68 -16.37 -1.46 -11.32
N HIS A 69 -15.57 -0.86 -12.20
CA HIS A 69 -15.89 -0.70 -13.60
C HIS A 69 -14.90 -1.50 -14.45
N SER A 70 -15.42 -2.25 -15.39
CA SER A 70 -14.67 -2.73 -16.56
C SER A 70 -15.27 -2.13 -17.84
N PRO A 71 -14.74 -2.37 -19.03
CA PRO A 71 -15.32 -1.84 -20.25
C PRO A 71 -16.79 -2.21 -20.49
N ARG A 72 -17.29 -3.30 -19.89
CA ARG A 72 -18.67 -3.80 -20.08
C ARG A 72 -19.47 -3.99 -18.80
N HIS A 73 -18.81 -4.11 -17.63
CA HIS A 73 -19.47 -4.33 -16.36
C HIS A 73 -19.33 -3.12 -15.43
N HIS A 74 -20.39 -2.90 -14.67
CA HIS A 74 -20.44 -1.97 -13.54
C HIS A 74 -21.03 -2.70 -12.35
N SER A 75 -20.25 -2.79 -11.29
CA SER A 75 -20.65 -3.39 -10.02
C SER A 75 -20.55 -2.35 -8.92
N GLU A 76 -21.62 -2.15 -8.19
CA GLU A 76 -21.65 -1.27 -7.00
C GLU A 76 -22.22 -2.08 -5.83
N PHE A 77 -21.46 -2.16 -4.73
CA PHE A 77 -21.84 -3.00 -3.61
C PHE A 77 -21.37 -2.41 -2.26
N PRO A 78 -22.09 -2.75 -1.17
CA PRO A 78 -21.72 -2.27 0.16
C PRO A 78 -20.42 -2.92 0.63
N VAL A 79 -19.58 -2.14 1.27
CA VAL A 79 -18.41 -2.60 2.03
C VAL A 79 -18.91 -3.21 3.34
N ARG A 80 -19.02 -4.55 3.39
CA ARG A 80 -19.62 -5.28 4.49
C ARG A 80 -18.88 -6.58 4.76
N SER A 81 -18.58 -6.82 6.05
CA SER A 81 -17.99 -8.08 6.52
C SER A 81 -19.03 -9.18 6.68
N SER A 82 -18.58 -10.43 6.87
CA SER A 82 -19.44 -11.57 7.21
C SER A 82 -20.17 -11.40 8.55
N HIS A 83 -19.60 -10.59 9.44
CA HIS A 83 -20.19 -10.20 10.71
C HIS A 83 -20.36 -8.68 10.72
N PRO A 84 -21.47 -8.17 10.16
CA PRO A 84 -21.67 -6.74 9.95
C PRO A 84 -21.48 -5.91 11.21
N ASN A 85 -20.56 -4.92 11.13
CA ASN A 85 -20.27 -4.02 12.22
C ASN A 85 -20.01 -2.60 11.64
N PRO A 86 -20.94 -1.64 11.85
CA PRO A 86 -20.80 -0.28 11.33
C PRO A 86 -19.50 0.44 11.77
N GLU A 87 -18.92 0.02 12.93
CA GLU A 87 -17.68 0.59 13.45
C GLU A 87 -16.43 0.12 12.69
N THR A 88 -16.55 -0.93 11.85
CA THR A 88 -15.45 -1.50 11.09
C THR A 88 -15.77 -1.73 9.61
N ASP A 89 -17.06 -1.72 9.23
CA ASP A 89 -17.49 -1.99 7.85
C ASP A 89 -17.38 -0.73 6.98
N PHE A 90 -16.16 -0.23 6.82
CA PHE A 90 -15.80 0.86 5.93
C PHE A 90 -14.33 0.77 5.52
N ILE A 91 -13.95 1.51 4.50
CA ILE A 91 -12.56 1.80 4.16
C ILE A 91 -12.26 3.22 4.62
N ALA A 92 -11.30 3.40 5.53
CA ALA A 92 -10.91 4.73 5.96
C ALA A 92 -10.09 5.42 4.87
N MET A 93 -10.50 6.61 4.48
CA MET A 93 -9.74 7.47 3.57
C MET A 93 -9.03 8.55 4.38
N VAL A 94 -7.71 8.62 4.25
CA VAL A 94 -6.89 9.57 5.01
C VAL A 94 -6.02 10.42 4.08
N ARG A 95 -5.74 11.64 4.49
CA ARG A 95 -4.69 12.47 3.89
C ARG A 95 -3.36 12.14 4.55
N ARG A 96 -2.38 11.76 3.74
CA ARG A 96 -1.06 11.33 4.20
C ARG A 96 -0.32 12.45 4.95
N GLU A 97 -0.50 13.71 4.58
CA GLU A 97 0.07 14.85 5.28
C GLU A 97 -0.37 14.96 6.74
N ARG A 98 -1.60 14.56 7.09
CA ARG A 98 -2.09 14.52 8.47
C ARG A 98 -1.71 13.22 9.16
N PHE A 99 -1.93 12.11 8.49
CA PHE A 99 -1.75 10.77 9.04
C PHE A 99 -0.28 10.46 9.37
N ASP A 100 0.65 10.72 8.43
CA ASP A 100 2.07 10.47 8.63
C ASP A 100 2.66 11.43 9.67
N ARG A 101 2.23 12.70 9.66
CA ARG A 101 2.63 13.69 10.67
C ARG A 101 2.24 13.25 12.08
N TYR A 102 1.01 12.84 12.28
CA TYR A 102 0.53 12.35 13.58
C TYR A 102 1.40 11.20 14.11
N LEU A 103 1.66 10.18 13.28
CA LEU A 103 2.48 9.04 13.69
C LEU A 103 3.91 9.45 14.05
N ARG A 104 4.50 10.35 13.27
CA ARG A 104 5.83 10.88 13.51
C ARG A 104 5.90 11.70 14.81
N GLU A 105 4.97 12.62 15.00
CA GLU A 105 4.88 13.44 16.21
C GLU A 105 4.66 12.59 17.46
N ARG A 106 3.89 11.51 17.36
CA ARG A 106 3.70 10.55 18.44
C ARG A 106 5.02 9.85 18.83
N ALA A 107 5.80 9.40 17.86
CA ALA A 107 7.11 8.81 18.13
C ALA A 107 8.06 9.82 18.79
N VAL A 108 8.07 11.08 18.33
CA VAL A 108 8.85 12.18 18.91
C VAL A 108 8.39 12.49 20.32
N SER A 109 7.08 12.55 20.59
CA SER A 109 6.56 12.81 21.96
C SER A 109 6.94 11.71 22.97
N LYS A 110 7.22 10.50 22.50
CA LYS A 110 7.78 9.41 23.30
C LYS A 110 9.31 9.47 23.44
N GLY A 111 9.95 10.50 22.88
CA GLY A 111 11.39 10.77 23.01
C GLY A 111 12.24 10.21 21.88
N ALA A 112 11.69 9.91 20.69
CA ALA A 112 12.51 9.67 19.51
C ALA A 112 13.15 10.99 19.05
N GLU A 113 14.47 10.98 18.81
CA GLU A 113 15.20 12.12 18.25
C GLU A 113 14.93 12.22 16.75
N LEU A 114 14.29 13.30 16.31
CA LEU A 114 14.00 13.51 14.89
C LEU A 114 15.10 14.37 14.26
N ILE A 115 15.77 13.81 13.25
CA ILE A 115 16.81 14.50 12.49
C ILE A 115 16.33 14.64 11.04
N GLU A 116 16.41 15.86 10.49
CA GLU A 116 16.17 16.10 9.08
C GLU A 116 17.48 16.04 8.31
N GLY A 117 17.61 15.03 7.47
CA GLY A 117 18.80 14.79 6.65
C GLY A 117 18.63 13.59 5.74
N LYS A 118 19.37 13.60 4.66
CA LYS A 118 19.35 12.55 3.62
C LYS A 118 20.44 11.53 3.89
N LEU A 119 20.05 10.29 4.16
CA LEU A 119 21.00 9.19 4.26
C LEU A 119 21.74 8.96 2.94
N GLU A 120 23.05 8.94 2.99
CA GLU A 120 23.90 8.64 1.84
C GLU A 120 24.42 7.20 1.87
N HIS A 121 24.80 6.69 3.02
CA HIS A 121 25.35 5.36 3.19
C HIS A 121 25.26 4.86 4.63
N VAL A 122 25.27 3.53 4.80
CA VAL A 122 25.41 2.86 6.09
C VAL A 122 26.59 1.87 6.02
N ASP A 123 27.59 2.06 6.87
CA ASP A 123 28.66 1.10 7.10
C ASP A 123 28.25 0.14 8.21
N PHE A 124 28.37 -1.15 7.96
CA PHE A 124 28.04 -2.23 8.90
C PHE A 124 29.32 -2.80 9.54
N GLY A 125 29.51 -2.55 10.81
CA GLY A 125 30.64 -3.02 11.58
C GLY A 125 30.28 -4.14 12.57
N PRO A 126 31.27 -4.80 13.18
CA PRO A 126 31.04 -5.89 14.12
C PRO A 126 30.36 -5.43 15.43
N ARG A 127 30.51 -4.16 15.82
CA ARG A 127 29.99 -3.61 17.07
C ARG A 127 28.84 -2.63 16.90
N GLY A 128 28.48 -2.24 15.66
CA GLY A 128 27.44 -1.26 15.39
C GLY A 128 27.43 -0.86 13.93
N ILE A 129 26.68 0.18 13.62
CA ILE A 129 26.58 0.78 12.29
C ILE A 129 27.04 2.25 12.34
N LYS A 130 27.54 2.76 11.22
CA LYS A 130 27.79 4.18 10.99
C LYS A 130 26.96 4.62 9.80
N ALA A 131 25.99 5.50 10.05
CA ALA A 131 25.15 6.07 9.01
C ALA A 131 25.66 7.46 8.66
N ILE A 132 26.02 7.64 7.39
CA ILE A 132 26.49 8.92 6.84
C ILE A 132 25.29 9.61 6.21
N TYR A 133 25.00 10.84 6.61
CA TYR A 133 23.90 11.63 6.05
C TYR A 133 24.30 13.08 5.79
N GLU A 134 23.59 13.72 4.88
CA GLU A 134 23.72 15.15 4.59
C GLU A 134 22.53 15.92 5.15
N ASP A 135 22.81 17.03 5.83
CA ASP A 135 21.77 17.98 6.27
C ASP A 135 21.31 18.90 5.11
N LYS A 136 20.33 19.77 5.37
CA LYS A 136 19.83 20.75 4.36
C LYS A 136 20.86 21.75 3.86
N ARG A 137 22.02 21.86 4.53
CA ARG A 137 23.13 22.73 4.14
C ARG A 137 24.22 21.97 3.38
N ASN A 138 23.95 20.71 3.00
CA ASN A 138 24.88 19.77 2.37
C ASN A 138 26.12 19.48 3.25
N LYS A 139 25.98 19.61 4.56
CA LYS A 139 27.04 19.23 5.49
C LYS A 139 26.88 17.76 5.86
N THR A 140 27.97 17.01 5.75
CA THR A 140 28.03 15.59 6.10
C THR A 140 28.11 15.39 7.62
N HIS A 141 27.32 14.47 8.12
CA HIS A 141 27.27 14.06 9.52
C HIS A 141 27.30 12.55 9.63
N VAL A 142 27.63 12.04 10.80
CA VAL A 142 27.67 10.60 11.10
C VAL A 142 26.80 10.32 12.32
N ILE A 143 25.94 9.30 12.22
CA ILE A 143 25.22 8.71 13.33
C ILE A 143 25.80 7.33 13.59
N GLU A 144 26.20 7.06 14.83
CA GLU A 144 26.58 5.73 15.30
C GLU A 144 25.40 5.12 16.07
N ALA A 145 25.08 3.86 15.76
CA ALA A 145 24.01 3.11 16.41
C ALA A 145 24.31 1.61 16.42
N ASP A 146 23.57 0.85 17.23
CA ASP A 146 23.74 -0.61 17.34
C ASP A 146 23.09 -1.36 16.17
N ALA A 147 21.99 -0.79 15.64
CA ALA A 147 21.25 -1.36 14.49
C ALA A 147 20.50 -0.28 13.72
N VAL A 148 20.03 -0.63 12.50
CA VAL A 148 19.23 0.23 11.64
C VAL A 148 17.94 -0.45 11.17
N ILE A 149 16.83 0.32 11.12
CA ILE A 149 15.61 -0.05 10.44
C ILE A 149 15.49 0.82 9.18
N GLY A 150 15.57 0.18 8.00
CA GLY A 150 15.36 0.83 6.71
C GLY A 150 13.86 0.93 6.39
N ALA A 151 13.28 2.12 6.60
CA ALA A 151 11.91 2.49 6.26
C ALA A 151 11.88 3.57 5.16
N ASP A 152 12.95 3.69 4.40
CA ASP A 152 13.29 4.73 3.44
C ASP A 152 12.71 4.50 2.03
N GLY A 153 11.71 3.63 1.93
CA GLY A 153 10.85 3.50 0.76
C GLY A 153 11.45 2.68 -0.38
N ALA A 154 10.82 2.81 -1.56
CA ALA A 154 11.10 1.97 -2.73
C ALA A 154 12.55 2.06 -3.24
N TYR A 155 13.21 3.20 -3.00
CA TYR A 155 14.61 3.45 -3.41
C TYR A 155 15.59 3.38 -2.22
N SER A 156 15.31 2.53 -1.27
CA SER A 156 16.02 2.41 0.00
C SER A 156 17.55 2.47 -0.13
N THR A 157 18.14 3.47 0.52
CA THR A 157 19.58 3.63 0.68
C THR A 157 20.13 2.58 1.66
N VAL A 158 19.35 2.21 2.69
CA VAL A 158 19.73 1.12 3.61
C VAL A 158 19.87 -0.20 2.84
N ALA A 159 18.88 -0.53 1.98
CA ALA A 159 18.96 -1.73 1.14
C ALA A 159 20.15 -1.69 0.18
N LYS A 160 20.45 -0.52 -0.42
CA LYS A 160 21.62 -0.33 -1.27
C LYS A 160 22.93 -0.54 -0.50
N SER A 161 23.03 -0.01 0.72
CA SER A 161 24.21 -0.17 1.60
C SER A 161 24.44 -1.63 2.01
N LEU A 162 23.37 -2.45 2.06
CA LEU A 162 23.44 -3.89 2.24
C LEU A 162 23.83 -4.66 0.97
N GLY A 163 24.13 -3.98 -0.14
CA GLY A 163 24.46 -4.61 -1.43
C GLY A 163 23.27 -5.25 -2.13
N LEU A 164 22.03 -4.89 -1.77
CA LEU A 164 20.83 -5.51 -2.33
C LEU A 164 20.44 -4.89 -3.66
N VAL A 165 20.04 -5.76 -4.60
CA VAL A 165 19.52 -5.32 -5.89
C VAL A 165 18.20 -4.55 -5.74
N ARG A 166 17.97 -3.64 -6.68
CA ARG A 166 16.71 -2.89 -6.77
C ARG A 166 15.56 -3.83 -7.13
N LEU A 167 14.42 -3.65 -6.47
CA LEU A 167 13.22 -4.41 -6.79
C LEU A 167 12.58 -3.92 -8.10
N PRO A 168 11.89 -4.79 -8.87
CA PRO A 168 11.03 -4.35 -9.96
C PRO A 168 9.93 -3.41 -9.44
N MET A 169 9.66 -2.33 -10.18
CA MET A 169 8.76 -1.26 -9.76
C MET A 169 7.59 -1.11 -10.71
N ALA A 170 6.38 -0.95 -10.16
CA ALA A 170 5.27 -0.29 -10.85
C ALA A 170 5.27 1.21 -10.53
N VAL A 171 4.49 1.99 -11.25
CA VAL A 171 4.24 3.39 -10.96
C VAL A 171 2.76 3.58 -10.60
N ALA A 172 2.51 4.30 -9.53
CA ALA A 172 1.23 4.93 -9.23
C ALA A 172 1.32 6.41 -9.62
N TYR A 173 0.41 6.87 -10.46
CA TYR A 173 0.34 8.24 -10.92
C TYR A 173 -1.06 8.79 -10.64
N GLN A 174 -1.17 9.88 -9.89
CA GLN A 174 -2.47 10.43 -9.48
C GLN A 174 -2.52 11.94 -9.56
N GLU A 175 -3.74 12.44 -9.55
CA GLU A 175 -4.07 13.84 -9.46
C GLU A 175 -5.03 14.05 -8.30
N ARG A 176 -4.79 15.08 -7.49
CA ARG A 176 -5.76 15.58 -6.52
C ARG A 176 -6.67 16.58 -7.25
N ILE A 177 -7.95 16.28 -7.28
CA ILE A 177 -8.96 17.10 -7.96
C ILE A 177 -9.96 17.58 -6.92
N ARG A 178 -9.95 18.89 -6.66
CA ARG A 178 -10.95 19.52 -5.80
C ARG A 178 -12.27 19.60 -6.56
N LEU A 179 -13.32 19.10 -5.96
CA LEU A 179 -14.63 19.03 -6.58
C LEU A 179 -15.59 20.06 -5.94
N PRO A 180 -16.57 20.59 -6.73
CA PRO A 180 -17.73 21.27 -6.17
C PRO A 180 -18.50 20.36 -5.21
N GLU A 181 -19.18 20.93 -4.24
CA GLU A 181 -19.90 20.20 -3.19
C GLU A 181 -20.87 19.15 -3.76
N ARG A 182 -21.62 19.52 -4.80
CA ARG A 182 -22.55 18.59 -5.48
C ARG A 182 -21.84 17.35 -6.05
N ALA A 183 -20.67 17.52 -6.64
CA ALA A 183 -19.87 16.41 -7.17
C ALA A 183 -19.23 15.60 -6.04
N MET A 184 -18.76 16.27 -4.96
CA MET A 184 -18.23 15.58 -3.78
C MET A 184 -19.28 14.71 -3.09
N ALA A 185 -20.55 15.12 -3.04
CA ALA A 185 -21.64 14.34 -2.44
C ALA A 185 -21.80 12.96 -3.10
N TYR A 186 -21.55 12.83 -4.41
CA TYR A 186 -21.54 11.54 -5.08
C TYR A 186 -20.40 10.62 -4.59
N TRP A 187 -19.22 11.21 -4.38
CA TRP A 187 -18.00 10.44 -3.99
C TRP A 187 -17.89 10.19 -2.50
N GLU A 188 -18.63 10.89 -1.67
CA GLU A 188 -18.44 10.93 -0.21
C GLU A 188 -18.31 9.57 0.45
N GLN A 189 -19.08 8.58 0.00
CA GLN A 189 -19.08 7.22 0.54
C GLN A 189 -18.57 6.17 -0.46
N ARG A 190 -18.08 6.57 -1.64
CA ARG A 190 -17.72 5.68 -2.74
C ARG A 190 -16.21 5.65 -2.98
N ALA A 191 -15.68 4.45 -3.13
CA ALA A 191 -14.36 4.24 -3.71
C ALA A 191 -14.52 3.43 -5.01
N ALA A 192 -14.04 3.98 -6.11
CA ALA A 192 -14.20 3.37 -7.42
C ALA A 192 -12.87 2.87 -7.98
N LEU A 193 -12.91 1.69 -8.58
CA LEU A 193 -11.85 1.06 -9.35
C LEU A 193 -12.27 0.97 -10.82
N TYR A 194 -11.36 1.29 -11.72
CA TYR A 194 -11.57 1.24 -13.17
C TYR A 194 -10.55 0.29 -13.79
N LEU A 195 -11.05 -0.67 -14.54
CA LEU A 195 -10.29 -1.69 -15.27
C LEU A 195 -10.40 -1.41 -16.76
N GLY A 196 -9.32 -1.59 -17.50
CA GLY A 196 -9.29 -1.41 -18.95
C GLY A 196 -7.92 -1.00 -19.45
N ASP A 197 -7.57 -1.40 -20.67
CA ASP A 197 -6.29 -1.07 -21.28
C ASP A 197 -6.09 0.44 -21.45
N ASP A 198 -7.17 1.16 -21.59
CA ASP A 198 -7.19 2.60 -21.80
C ASP A 198 -7.00 3.42 -20.52
N VAL A 199 -7.16 2.82 -19.33
CA VAL A 199 -6.98 3.49 -18.03
C VAL A 199 -5.89 2.83 -17.18
N SER A 200 -5.74 1.49 -17.24
CA SER A 200 -4.69 0.74 -16.55
C SER A 200 -4.54 -0.66 -17.17
N PRO A 201 -3.52 -0.89 -18.01
CA PRO A 201 -3.41 -2.11 -18.81
C PRO A 201 -3.03 -3.38 -18.03
N ASP A 202 -2.49 -3.26 -16.81
CA ASP A 202 -1.96 -4.37 -16.02
C ASP A 202 -2.18 -4.24 -14.50
N LEU A 203 -2.87 -3.16 -14.09
CA LEU A 203 -3.33 -2.92 -12.74
C LEU A 203 -4.76 -2.36 -12.77
N TYR A 204 -5.05 -1.31 -12.02
CA TYR A 204 -6.33 -0.60 -12.02
C TYR A 204 -6.13 0.91 -11.90
N ALA A 205 -7.14 1.67 -12.29
CA ALA A 205 -7.26 3.07 -11.98
C ALA A 205 -8.27 3.27 -10.84
N TRP A 206 -8.16 4.36 -10.08
CA TRP A 206 -8.98 4.59 -8.90
C TRP A 206 -9.47 6.03 -8.80
N VAL A 207 -10.60 6.20 -8.07
CA VAL A 207 -11.07 7.48 -7.56
C VAL A 207 -11.42 7.30 -6.09
N PHE A 208 -10.66 7.95 -5.21
CA PHE A 208 -10.79 7.84 -3.76
C PHE A 208 -11.06 9.20 -3.13
N PRO A 209 -12.17 9.36 -2.39
CA PRO A 209 -12.56 10.65 -1.80
C PRO A 209 -11.68 11.01 -0.60
N LYS A 210 -11.52 12.32 -0.40
CA LYS A 210 -10.95 12.94 0.79
C LYS A 210 -11.96 13.98 1.32
N CYS A 211 -11.49 14.91 2.16
CA CYS A 211 -12.35 15.95 2.73
C CYS A 211 -13.02 16.83 1.66
N ASP A 212 -12.24 17.41 0.72
CA ASP A 212 -12.67 18.41 -0.27
C ASP A 212 -12.26 18.08 -1.71
N HIS A 213 -11.61 16.93 -1.91
CA HIS A 213 -11.09 16.50 -3.20
C HIS A 213 -11.16 14.97 -3.34
N VAL A 214 -10.99 14.51 -4.56
CA VAL A 214 -10.73 13.11 -4.86
C VAL A 214 -9.28 12.91 -5.29
N ALA A 215 -8.70 11.79 -4.94
CA ALA A 215 -7.46 11.30 -5.53
C ALA A 215 -7.85 10.39 -6.72
N ALA A 216 -7.75 10.91 -7.95
CA ALA A 216 -7.94 10.13 -9.16
C ALA A 216 -6.58 9.67 -9.67
N GLY A 217 -6.39 8.37 -9.84
CA GLY A 217 -5.08 7.85 -10.20
C GLY A 217 -5.11 6.57 -11.01
N ILE A 218 -3.95 6.19 -11.52
CA ILE A 218 -3.71 4.97 -12.27
C ILE A 218 -2.50 4.21 -11.74
N GLY A 219 -2.55 2.89 -11.81
CA GLY A 219 -1.40 2.02 -11.67
C GLY A 219 -0.90 1.54 -13.02
N ALA A 220 0.42 1.49 -13.21
CA ALA A 220 1.02 0.91 -14.40
C ALA A 220 2.30 0.14 -14.03
N GLY A 221 2.47 -1.05 -14.59
CA GLY A 221 3.62 -1.91 -14.36
C GLY A 221 4.91 -1.38 -15.00
N ALA A 222 6.00 -2.08 -14.75
CA ALA A 222 7.31 -1.76 -15.29
C ALA A 222 7.28 -1.67 -16.83
N GLY A 223 7.85 -0.61 -17.38
CA GLY A 223 7.89 -0.36 -18.83
C GLY A 223 6.72 0.44 -19.41
N LYS A 224 5.61 0.59 -18.69
CA LYS A 224 4.43 1.36 -19.12
C LYS A 224 4.36 2.79 -18.54
N THR A 225 5.36 3.20 -17.82
CA THR A 225 5.44 4.51 -17.12
C THR A 225 5.26 5.71 -18.05
N LYS A 226 5.75 5.61 -19.32
CA LYS A 226 5.62 6.69 -20.30
C LYS A 226 4.16 7.00 -20.67
N ALA A 227 3.27 6.01 -20.57
CA ALA A 227 1.85 6.15 -20.88
C ALA A 227 1.02 6.68 -19.68
N ALA A 228 1.59 6.77 -18.47
CA ALA A 228 0.85 7.05 -17.24
C ALA A 228 0.02 8.35 -17.31
N ARG A 229 0.56 9.41 -17.92
CA ARG A 229 -0.17 10.68 -18.09
C ARG A 229 -1.37 10.53 -19.01
N GLN A 230 -1.21 9.80 -20.12
CA GLN A 230 -2.30 9.56 -21.07
C GLN A 230 -3.38 8.68 -20.43
N LEU A 231 -3.00 7.64 -19.70
CA LEU A 231 -3.94 6.77 -18.98
C LEU A 231 -4.77 7.57 -17.96
N LEU A 232 -4.15 8.48 -17.22
CA LEU A 232 -4.86 9.36 -16.29
C LEU A 232 -5.78 10.35 -17.03
N ALA A 233 -5.34 10.91 -18.17
CA ALA A 233 -6.18 11.76 -18.99
C ALA A 233 -7.42 11.01 -19.52
N ASN A 234 -7.25 9.76 -19.96
CA ASN A 234 -8.35 8.90 -20.39
C ASN A 234 -9.33 8.61 -19.23
N LEU A 235 -8.82 8.33 -18.02
CA LEU A 235 -9.66 8.17 -16.84
C LEU A 235 -10.50 9.45 -16.57
N LYS A 236 -9.87 10.61 -16.58
CA LYS A 236 -10.56 11.91 -16.38
C LYS A 236 -11.60 12.16 -17.44
N HIS A 237 -11.32 11.82 -18.69
CA HIS A 237 -12.28 11.94 -19.79
C HIS A 237 -13.51 11.04 -19.56
N LYS A 238 -13.32 9.80 -19.11
CA LYS A 238 -14.43 8.90 -18.75
C LYS A 238 -15.26 9.44 -17.59
N LEU A 239 -14.65 10.17 -16.68
CA LEU A 239 -15.26 10.68 -15.44
C LEU A 239 -15.72 12.13 -15.52
N ARG A 240 -15.70 12.75 -16.71
CA ARG A 240 -15.99 14.19 -16.85
C ARG A 240 -17.31 14.62 -16.20
N ASP A 241 -18.34 13.79 -16.29
CA ASP A 241 -19.67 14.11 -15.77
C ASP A 241 -19.70 13.97 -14.22
N GLN A 242 -18.95 13.03 -13.65
CA GLN A 242 -18.83 12.81 -12.20
C GLN A 242 -17.83 13.76 -11.53
N LEU A 243 -16.82 14.21 -12.26
CA LEU A 243 -15.83 15.18 -11.78
C LEU A 243 -16.30 16.62 -11.98
N GLY A 244 -17.22 16.86 -12.93
CA GLY A 244 -17.74 18.19 -13.23
C GLY A 244 -16.62 19.20 -13.53
N GLU A 245 -16.74 20.41 -13.01
CA GLU A 245 -15.74 21.48 -13.13
C GLU A 245 -14.64 21.37 -12.05
N GLY A 246 -14.21 20.14 -11.74
CA GLY A 246 -13.18 19.88 -10.74
C GLY A 246 -11.85 20.56 -11.09
N LEU A 247 -11.24 21.20 -10.08
CA LEU A 247 -9.96 21.88 -10.22
C LEU A 247 -8.80 20.94 -9.87
N SER A 248 -7.87 20.78 -10.80
CA SER A 248 -6.60 20.10 -10.55
C SER A 248 -5.80 20.88 -9.50
N VAL A 249 -5.45 20.21 -8.40
CA VAL A 249 -4.67 20.81 -7.31
C VAL A 249 -3.20 20.38 -7.40
N LYS A 250 -2.95 19.10 -7.65
CA LYS A 250 -1.59 18.55 -7.62
C LYS A 250 -1.49 17.23 -8.40
N PHE A 251 -0.46 17.11 -9.22
CA PHE A 251 -0.04 15.84 -9.81
C PHE A 251 1.02 15.19 -8.95
N GLU A 252 0.92 13.88 -8.75
CA GLU A 252 1.78 13.12 -7.88
C GLU A 252 2.10 11.77 -8.51
N ALA A 253 3.33 11.28 -8.31
CA ALA A 253 3.74 9.96 -8.75
C ALA A 253 4.58 9.26 -7.69
N HIS A 254 4.43 7.95 -7.57
CA HIS A 254 5.23 7.13 -6.67
C HIS A 254 5.51 5.77 -7.28
N HIS A 255 6.70 5.25 -7.06
CA HIS A 255 7.06 3.90 -7.45
C HIS A 255 6.71 2.90 -6.35
N LEU A 256 6.11 1.79 -6.75
CA LEU A 256 5.69 0.71 -5.87
C LEU A 256 6.54 -0.54 -6.17
N PRO A 257 7.20 -1.14 -5.18
CA PRO A 257 7.89 -2.40 -5.39
C PRO A 257 6.87 -3.53 -5.61
N MET A 258 7.07 -4.30 -6.68
CA MET A 258 6.10 -5.32 -7.09
C MET A 258 6.30 -6.68 -6.43
N HIS A 259 7.41 -6.89 -5.74
CA HIS A 259 7.71 -8.16 -5.09
C HIS A 259 8.41 -7.95 -3.76
N PRO A 260 8.08 -8.74 -2.72
CA PRO A 260 8.79 -8.70 -1.46
C PRO A 260 10.21 -9.27 -1.62
N ARG A 261 11.13 -8.76 -0.81
CA ARG A 261 12.47 -9.35 -0.69
C ARG A 261 12.39 -10.72 -0.04
N LYS A 262 13.31 -11.62 -0.41
CA LYS A 262 13.43 -12.97 0.18
C LYS A 262 13.70 -12.90 1.68
N HIS A 263 14.60 -12.00 2.07
CA HIS A 263 14.95 -11.72 3.45
C HIS A 263 14.61 -10.26 3.79
N LEU A 264 14.01 -10.06 4.95
CA LEU A 264 13.61 -8.75 5.45
C LEU A 264 14.64 -8.21 6.44
N SER A 265 15.52 -9.09 6.97
CA SER A 265 16.53 -8.74 7.96
C SER A 265 17.92 -9.29 7.61
N TYR A 266 18.93 -8.58 8.11
CA TYR A 266 20.37 -8.77 7.87
C TYR A 266 21.12 -8.50 9.19
N ASP A 267 22.44 -8.69 9.22
CA ASP A 267 23.21 -8.33 10.41
C ASP A 267 23.03 -6.83 10.71
N ARG A 268 22.56 -6.53 11.91
CA ARG A 268 22.28 -5.17 12.41
C ARG A 268 21.26 -4.35 11.60
N ALA A 269 20.50 -4.99 10.70
CA ALA A 269 19.56 -4.27 9.84
C ALA A 269 18.24 -5.03 9.65
N ALA A 270 17.13 -4.27 9.62
CA ALA A 270 15.83 -4.75 9.16
C ALA A 270 15.24 -3.78 8.14
N LEU A 271 14.62 -4.31 7.08
CA LEU A 271 13.90 -3.51 6.08
C LEU A 271 12.39 -3.65 6.30
N VAL A 272 11.65 -2.55 6.14
CA VAL A 272 10.19 -2.51 6.35
C VAL A 272 9.47 -1.79 5.22
N GLY A 273 8.17 -2.03 5.06
CA GLY A 273 7.35 -1.39 4.04
C GLY A 273 7.92 -1.56 2.62
N ASP A 274 7.96 -0.47 1.86
CA ASP A 274 8.44 -0.50 0.47
C ASP A 274 9.93 -0.85 0.35
N ALA A 275 10.77 -0.53 1.35
CA ALA A 275 12.19 -0.92 1.34
C ALA A 275 12.36 -2.46 1.36
N ALA A 276 11.42 -3.16 1.97
CA ALA A 276 11.32 -4.61 1.99
C ALA A 276 10.45 -5.19 0.86
N GLY A 277 9.78 -4.33 0.06
CA GLY A 277 8.86 -4.75 -1.00
C GLY A 277 7.50 -5.24 -0.50
N LEU A 278 7.07 -4.82 0.68
CA LEU A 278 5.88 -5.32 1.35
C LEU A 278 4.61 -4.53 0.95
N VAL A 279 4.36 -4.43 -0.35
CA VAL A 279 3.14 -3.85 -0.93
C VAL A 279 2.28 -4.97 -1.49
N GLN A 280 0.97 -4.90 -1.34
CA GLN A 280 0.05 -5.83 -1.99
C GLN A 280 0.07 -5.64 -3.50
N GLN A 281 0.32 -6.70 -4.24
CA GLN A 281 0.50 -6.65 -5.69
C GLN A 281 -0.80 -6.37 -6.44
N THR A 282 -1.95 -6.85 -5.94
CA THR A 282 -3.26 -6.64 -6.56
C THR A 282 -3.83 -5.25 -6.34
N SER A 283 -3.60 -4.67 -5.16
CA SER A 283 -4.25 -3.43 -4.73
C SER A 283 -3.31 -2.24 -4.55
N GLY A 284 -1.98 -2.45 -4.61
CA GLY A 284 -1.01 -1.41 -4.27
C GLY A 284 -1.07 -0.94 -2.81
N GLU A 285 -1.86 -1.61 -1.96
CA GLU A 285 -1.98 -1.26 -0.55
C GLU A 285 -0.68 -1.57 0.19
N GLY A 286 -0.11 -0.57 0.84
CA GLY A 286 1.17 -0.70 1.54
C GLY A 286 1.17 -0.09 2.95
N ILE A 287 0.14 0.71 3.31
CA ILE A 287 0.13 1.46 4.58
C ILE A 287 0.15 0.51 5.78
N TYR A 288 -0.83 -0.39 5.88
CA TYR A 288 -0.90 -1.36 6.98
C TYR A 288 0.34 -2.25 7.04
N TRP A 289 0.82 -2.73 5.90
CA TRP A 289 1.98 -3.61 5.82
C TRP A 289 3.28 -2.91 6.25
N ALA A 290 3.43 -1.63 5.90
CA ALA A 290 4.56 -0.84 6.37
C ALA A 290 4.53 -0.64 7.89
N MET A 291 3.36 -0.31 8.45
CA MET A 291 3.17 -0.16 9.90
C MET A 291 3.45 -1.49 10.62
N LYS A 292 2.87 -2.60 10.14
CA LYS A 292 3.02 -3.92 10.78
C LYS A 292 4.46 -4.45 10.71
N SER A 293 5.12 -4.29 9.56
CA SER A 293 6.53 -4.67 9.43
C SER A 293 7.43 -3.79 10.30
N GLY A 294 7.12 -2.48 10.42
CA GLY A 294 7.82 -1.55 11.30
C GLY A 294 7.76 -1.98 12.77
N GLU A 295 6.56 -2.30 13.27
CA GLU A 295 6.36 -2.82 14.62
C GLU A 295 7.14 -4.12 14.85
N MET A 296 7.02 -5.10 13.94
CA MET A 296 7.66 -6.41 14.09
C MET A 296 9.19 -6.31 14.03
N ALA A 297 9.73 -5.49 13.13
CA ALA A 297 11.17 -5.25 13.03
C ALA A 297 11.72 -4.56 14.30
N ALA A 298 11.01 -3.57 14.82
CA ALA A 298 11.37 -2.87 16.05
C ALA A 298 11.44 -3.83 17.24
N ARG A 299 10.42 -4.67 17.43
CA ARG A 299 10.40 -5.68 18.50
C ARG A 299 11.53 -6.70 18.37
N ALA A 300 11.82 -7.17 17.14
CA ALA A 300 12.89 -8.13 16.89
C ALA A 300 14.28 -7.52 17.16
N ILE A 301 14.53 -6.29 16.71
CA ILE A 301 15.78 -5.59 16.99
C ILE A 301 15.93 -5.34 18.50
N ALA A 302 14.90 -4.83 19.17
CA ALA A 302 14.94 -4.57 20.60
C ALA A 302 15.28 -5.83 21.43
N LYS A 303 14.75 -6.96 21.03
CA LYS A 303 15.03 -8.28 21.67
C LYS A 303 16.49 -8.73 21.54
N HIS A 304 17.19 -8.29 20.49
CA HIS A 304 18.51 -8.76 20.12
C HIS A 304 19.57 -7.66 20.02
N LEU A 305 19.40 -6.56 20.75
CA LEU A 305 20.31 -5.40 20.65
C LEU A 305 21.77 -5.72 20.94
N ASP A 306 22.05 -6.67 21.85
CA ASP A 306 23.42 -7.11 22.16
C ASP A 306 24.07 -7.84 20.97
N ALA A 307 23.29 -8.58 20.19
CA ALA A 307 23.75 -9.33 19.03
C ALA A 307 22.68 -9.39 17.93
N PRO A 308 22.39 -8.28 17.21
CA PRO A 308 21.37 -8.24 16.17
C PRO A 308 21.86 -8.89 14.88
N THR A 309 22.17 -10.21 14.96
CA THR A 309 22.62 -11.00 13.82
C THR A 309 21.47 -11.32 12.87
N ALA A 310 21.78 -11.55 11.59
CA ALA A 310 20.82 -11.98 10.60
C ALA A 310 20.05 -13.24 11.05
N ALA A 311 20.71 -14.18 11.72
CA ALA A 311 20.08 -15.40 12.22
C ALA A 311 19.00 -15.10 13.27
N ASN A 312 19.31 -14.24 14.25
CA ASN A 312 18.39 -13.85 15.31
C ASN A 312 17.21 -13.06 14.77
N LEU A 313 17.49 -12.07 13.91
CA LEU A 313 16.45 -11.22 13.32
C LEU A 313 15.54 -11.99 12.36
N ARG A 314 16.08 -12.92 11.55
CA ARG A 314 15.28 -13.80 10.69
C ARG A 314 14.36 -14.71 11.50
N ARG A 315 14.82 -15.24 12.63
CA ARG A 315 13.98 -16.06 13.52
C ARG A 315 12.82 -15.28 14.11
N ASP A 316 13.03 -14.01 14.51
CA ASP A 316 12.06 -13.24 15.29
C ASP A 316 11.32 -12.17 14.46
N TYR A 317 11.75 -11.88 13.21
CA TYR A 317 11.04 -11.00 12.27
C TYR A 317 10.65 -11.71 10.98
N ASP A 318 11.61 -12.22 10.16
CA ASP A 318 11.29 -12.83 8.86
C ASP A 318 10.35 -14.04 9.01
N ALA A 319 10.70 -14.99 9.88
CA ALA A 319 9.93 -16.23 10.02
C ALA A 319 8.49 -15.98 10.54
N PRO A 320 8.25 -15.14 11.58
CA PRO A 320 6.89 -14.76 11.98
C PRO A 320 6.12 -14.01 10.89
N TRP A 321 6.78 -13.11 10.14
CA TRP A 321 6.17 -12.42 9.01
C TRP A 321 5.67 -13.40 7.95
N TRP A 322 6.54 -14.28 7.47
CA TRP A 322 6.18 -15.24 6.43
C TRP A 322 5.19 -16.30 6.89
N ARG A 323 5.26 -16.72 8.15
CA ARG A 323 4.24 -17.61 8.75
C ARG A 323 2.86 -16.95 8.74
N ALA A 324 2.78 -15.66 9.04
CA ALA A 324 1.52 -14.94 9.11
C ALA A 324 0.93 -14.59 7.74
N TYR A 325 1.77 -14.26 6.74
CA TYR A 325 1.31 -13.55 5.55
C TYR A 325 1.69 -14.18 4.21
N ARG A 326 2.53 -15.23 4.18
CA ARG A 326 2.99 -15.84 2.92
C ARG A 326 1.82 -16.32 2.05
N SER A 327 0.83 -17.00 2.61
CA SER A 327 -0.35 -17.47 1.87
C SER A 327 -1.11 -16.30 1.25
N THR A 328 -1.28 -15.21 1.99
CA THR A 328 -1.93 -13.98 1.50
C THR A 328 -1.16 -13.39 0.32
N TYR A 329 0.17 -13.24 0.42
CA TYR A 329 0.98 -12.73 -0.68
C TYR A 329 0.91 -13.61 -1.92
N LEU A 330 1.02 -14.94 -1.78
CA LEU A 330 0.93 -15.88 -2.90
C LEU A 330 -0.44 -15.85 -3.58
N PHE A 331 -1.50 -15.81 -2.79
CA PHE A 331 -2.86 -15.72 -3.32
C PHE A 331 -3.10 -14.39 -4.07
N LEU A 332 -2.70 -13.27 -3.49
CA LEU A 332 -2.83 -11.97 -4.13
C LEU A 332 -1.98 -11.88 -5.40
N GLN A 333 -0.79 -12.47 -5.42
CA GLN A 333 0.02 -12.57 -6.63
C GLN A 333 -0.67 -13.41 -7.71
N PHE A 334 -1.32 -14.49 -7.33
CA PHE A 334 -2.14 -15.28 -8.25
C PHE A 334 -3.32 -14.46 -8.78
N LEU A 335 -4.08 -13.79 -7.91
CA LEU A 335 -5.19 -12.93 -8.32
C LEU A 335 -4.74 -11.83 -9.29
N GLN A 336 -3.63 -11.16 -9.02
CA GLN A 336 -3.10 -10.14 -9.91
C GLN A 336 -2.86 -10.67 -11.33
N ARG A 337 -2.34 -11.89 -11.45
CA ARG A 337 -2.07 -12.52 -12.75
C ARG A 337 -3.33 -12.87 -13.54
N ILE A 338 -4.42 -13.22 -12.85
CA ILE A 338 -5.66 -13.67 -13.50
C ILE A 338 -6.71 -12.57 -13.64
N SER A 339 -6.46 -11.35 -13.09
CA SER A 339 -7.49 -10.31 -13.06
C SER A 339 -7.24 -9.15 -14.02
N TYR A 340 -5.99 -8.86 -14.42
CA TYR A 340 -5.69 -7.58 -15.04
C TYR A 340 -5.06 -7.65 -16.43
N ASN A 341 -4.56 -8.80 -16.89
CA ASN A 341 -3.70 -8.88 -18.07
C ASN A 341 -4.43 -8.97 -19.41
N SER A 342 -5.75 -9.17 -19.42
CA SER A 342 -6.56 -9.21 -20.63
C SER A 342 -7.98 -8.70 -20.37
N ASP A 343 -8.70 -8.29 -21.42
CA ASP A 343 -10.09 -7.86 -21.32
C ASP A 343 -10.98 -8.94 -20.74
N LEU A 344 -10.80 -10.20 -21.17
CA LEU A 344 -11.55 -11.32 -20.59
C LEU A 344 -11.37 -11.43 -19.08
N GLN A 345 -10.14 -11.32 -18.59
CA GLN A 345 -9.83 -11.38 -17.16
C GLN A 345 -10.47 -10.23 -16.38
N ARG A 346 -10.40 -8.99 -16.92
CA ARG A 346 -10.99 -7.80 -16.29
C ARG A 346 -12.51 -7.89 -16.21
N GLU A 347 -13.15 -8.40 -17.27
CA GLU A 347 -14.59 -8.59 -17.29
C GLU A 347 -15.04 -9.68 -16.31
N ILE A 348 -14.32 -10.80 -16.23
CA ILE A 348 -14.58 -11.84 -15.23
C ILE A 348 -14.41 -11.27 -13.82
N PHE A 349 -13.31 -10.54 -13.57
CA PHE A 349 -13.08 -9.94 -12.26
C PHE A 349 -14.20 -8.97 -11.86
N ALA A 350 -14.60 -8.09 -12.77
CA ALA A 350 -15.67 -7.13 -12.51
C ALA A 350 -17.02 -7.82 -12.27
N ALA A 351 -17.37 -8.83 -13.08
CA ALA A 351 -18.60 -9.59 -12.94
C ALA A 351 -18.63 -10.43 -11.63
N MET A 352 -17.47 -10.96 -11.18
CA MET A 352 -17.37 -11.66 -9.90
C MET A 352 -17.57 -10.73 -8.70
N CYS A 353 -17.39 -9.42 -8.87
CA CYS A 353 -17.69 -8.44 -7.83
C CYS A 353 -19.20 -8.33 -7.51
N ASP A 354 -20.09 -8.87 -8.34
CA ASP A 354 -21.52 -8.95 -8.06
C ASP A 354 -21.90 -10.13 -7.13
N ASP A 355 -20.98 -11.07 -6.93
CA ASP A 355 -21.21 -12.23 -6.06
C ASP A 355 -21.07 -11.83 -4.59
N PRO A 356 -22.13 -11.99 -3.76
CA PRO A 356 -22.09 -11.59 -2.34
C PRO A 356 -21.04 -12.34 -1.50
N ASP A 357 -20.70 -13.58 -1.86
CA ASP A 357 -19.69 -14.36 -1.13
C ASP A 357 -18.30 -13.86 -1.47
N VAL A 358 -18.05 -13.46 -2.75
CA VAL A 358 -16.81 -12.81 -3.18
C VAL A 358 -16.65 -11.46 -2.49
N GLN A 359 -17.71 -10.65 -2.40
CA GLN A 359 -17.69 -9.36 -1.70
C GLN A 359 -17.30 -9.52 -0.24
N ARG A 360 -17.97 -10.44 0.49
CA ARG A 360 -17.70 -10.72 1.91
C ARG A 360 -16.27 -11.23 2.12
N LEU A 361 -15.86 -12.24 1.34
CA LEU A 361 -14.52 -12.82 1.44
C LEU A 361 -13.43 -11.77 1.19
N THR A 362 -13.64 -10.93 0.19
CA THR A 362 -12.70 -9.85 -0.14
C THR A 362 -12.58 -8.84 1.00
N PHE A 363 -13.72 -8.41 1.54
CA PHE A 363 -13.72 -7.42 2.61
C PHE A 363 -13.23 -7.99 3.94
N ASP A 364 -13.62 -9.22 4.31
CA ASP A 364 -13.10 -9.91 5.50
C ASP A 364 -11.58 -10.10 5.41
N SER A 365 -11.07 -10.46 4.22
CA SER A 365 -9.62 -10.58 3.99
C SER A 365 -8.92 -9.22 4.07
N TYR A 366 -9.56 -8.17 3.59
CA TYR A 366 -9.06 -6.79 3.70
C TYR A 366 -9.00 -6.34 5.16
N LEU A 367 -10.05 -6.56 5.96
CA LEU A 367 -10.09 -6.22 7.38
C LEU A 367 -9.05 -6.99 8.18
N ASN A 368 -8.98 -8.31 7.98
CA ASN A 368 -8.09 -9.19 8.75
C ASN A 368 -6.65 -9.20 8.24
N LYS A 369 -6.39 -8.63 7.06
CA LYS A 369 -5.09 -8.67 6.37
C LYS A 369 -4.55 -10.09 6.16
N ARG A 370 -5.46 -11.04 6.07
CA ARG A 370 -5.20 -12.45 5.80
C ARG A 370 -6.34 -13.01 4.97
N ILE A 371 -6.06 -14.03 4.17
CA ILE A 371 -7.13 -14.82 3.55
C ILE A 371 -7.92 -15.46 4.67
N VAL A 372 -9.21 -15.13 4.70
CA VAL A 372 -10.14 -15.73 5.67
C VAL A 372 -10.56 -17.09 5.15
N PRO A 373 -10.45 -18.17 5.95
CA PRO A 373 -10.97 -19.46 5.56
C PRO A 373 -12.47 -19.39 5.34
N VAL A 374 -12.93 -19.93 4.23
CA VAL A 374 -14.38 -20.06 3.94
C VAL A 374 -14.77 -21.52 3.86
N PRO A 375 -16.02 -21.88 4.22
CA PRO A 375 -16.53 -23.23 4.10
C PRO A 375 -16.34 -23.79 2.68
N TRP A 376 -16.05 -25.07 2.55
CA TRP A 376 -15.79 -25.70 1.24
C TRP A 376 -16.96 -25.58 0.25
N LEU A 377 -18.21 -25.56 0.75
CA LEU A 377 -19.39 -25.31 -0.07
C LEU A 377 -19.39 -23.91 -0.70
N VAL A 378 -18.97 -22.89 0.04
CA VAL A 378 -18.81 -21.51 -0.47
C VAL A 378 -17.70 -21.46 -1.51
N GLN A 379 -16.57 -22.15 -1.27
CA GLN A 379 -15.48 -22.25 -2.27
C GLN A 379 -15.96 -22.90 -3.57
N LEU A 380 -16.75 -23.99 -3.48
CA LEU A 380 -17.34 -24.62 -4.65
C LEU A 380 -18.31 -23.69 -5.37
N GLY A 381 -19.17 -22.96 -4.64
CA GLY A 381 -20.09 -21.97 -5.18
C GLY A 381 -19.37 -20.89 -5.97
N ILE A 382 -18.37 -20.25 -5.36
CA ILE A 382 -17.52 -19.24 -6.02
C ILE A 382 -16.82 -19.82 -7.25
N THR A 383 -16.26 -21.03 -7.17
CA THR A 383 -15.56 -21.68 -8.30
C THR A 383 -16.52 -21.95 -9.44
N LYS A 384 -17.72 -22.48 -9.16
CA LYS A 384 -18.77 -22.71 -10.17
C LYS A 384 -19.18 -21.41 -10.83
N HIS A 385 -19.50 -20.39 -10.05
CA HIS A 385 -19.86 -19.06 -10.55
C HIS A 385 -18.74 -18.44 -11.42
N TRP A 386 -17.50 -18.59 -11.01
CA TRP A 386 -16.34 -18.13 -11.80
C TRP A 386 -16.27 -18.85 -13.17
N LEU A 387 -16.45 -20.17 -13.21
CA LEU A 387 -16.44 -20.94 -14.46
C LEU A 387 -17.59 -20.53 -15.40
N GLU A 388 -18.81 -20.38 -14.85
CA GLU A 388 -19.98 -19.95 -15.62
C GLU A 388 -19.79 -18.53 -16.17
N THR A 389 -19.26 -17.63 -15.36
CA THR A 389 -18.94 -16.26 -15.74
C THR A 389 -17.84 -16.24 -16.82
N ALA A 390 -16.77 -17.00 -16.64
CA ALA A 390 -15.68 -17.08 -17.61
C ALA A 390 -16.17 -17.60 -18.98
N LEU A 391 -17.04 -18.60 -18.99
CA LEU A 391 -17.63 -19.13 -20.22
C LEU A 391 -18.52 -18.09 -20.92
N ARG A 392 -19.39 -17.42 -20.16
CA ARG A 392 -20.27 -16.36 -20.65
C ARG A 392 -19.48 -15.19 -21.27
N GLU A 393 -18.48 -14.69 -20.58
CA GLU A 393 -17.66 -13.57 -21.03
C GLU A 393 -16.82 -13.93 -22.26
N TRP A 394 -16.28 -15.15 -22.30
CA TRP A 394 -15.57 -15.66 -23.46
C TRP A 394 -16.47 -15.77 -24.71
N GLN A 395 -17.71 -16.27 -24.57
CA GLN A 395 -18.69 -16.34 -25.66
C GLN A 395 -19.04 -14.94 -26.19
N GLN A 396 -19.24 -13.96 -25.32
CA GLN A 396 -19.55 -12.58 -25.70
C GLN A 396 -18.40 -11.91 -26.47
N LEU A 397 -17.15 -12.12 -26.03
CA LEU A 397 -15.97 -11.61 -26.75
C LEU A 397 -15.83 -12.23 -28.15
N ARG A 398 -16.04 -13.53 -28.28
CA ARG A 398 -16.00 -14.20 -29.60
C ARG A 398 -17.06 -13.68 -30.56
N ARG A 399 -18.30 -13.46 -30.12
CA ARG A 399 -19.37 -12.90 -30.94
C ARG A 399 -19.00 -11.52 -31.51
N LYS A 400 -18.37 -10.67 -30.72
CA LYS A 400 -17.91 -9.34 -31.19
C LYS A 400 -16.79 -9.42 -32.24
N GLN A 401 -15.86 -10.35 -32.09
CA GLN A 401 -14.77 -10.53 -33.08
C GLN A 401 -15.29 -11.00 -34.42
N VAL A 402 -16.31 -11.87 -34.46
CA VAL A 402 -16.93 -12.35 -35.70
C VAL A 402 -17.68 -11.23 -36.43
N VAL A 403 -18.33 -10.32 -35.72
CA VAL A 403 -19.08 -9.19 -36.31
C VAL A 403 -18.16 -8.10 -36.88
N HIS A 404 -16.91 -8.01 -36.46
CA HIS A 404 -15.95 -7.00 -36.91
C HIS A 404 -14.87 -7.54 -37.83
N SER A 405 -14.93 -8.80 -38.29
CA SER A 405 -14.09 -9.29 -39.37
C SER A 405 -14.72 -8.88 -40.70
N PRO A 406 -14.08 -7.98 -41.49
CA PRO A 406 -14.55 -7.69 -42.85
C PRO A 406 -14.48 -8.97 -43.67
N ALA A 407 -15.55 -9.27 -44.40
CA ALA A 407 -15.64 -10.34 -45.38
C ALA A 407 -14.69 -10.08 -46.57
#